data_016824886882a21ade3b16d41df71a53
#
_entry.id   016824886882a21ade3b16d41df71a53
#
_cell.length_a   1.000
_cell.length_b   1.000
_cell.length_c   1.000
_cell.angle_alpha   90.00
_cell.angle_beta   90.00
_cell.angle_gamma   90.00
#
_symmetry.space_group_name_H-M   'P 1'
#
loop_
_entity.id
_entity.type
_entity.pdbx_description
1 polymer ?
#
loop_
_entity_poly.entity_id
_entity_poly.type
_entity_poly.pdbx_seq_one_letter_code
_entity_poly.pdbx_strand_id
1 'polypeptide(L)'
;MQYDFTPRGDRGVATIEDARLGFRNFSGTRSMYNREGDRNFACFLDPAIADSLSADGFNVKVKQPKPGSDYDEALLYLPVKVRFQSKVPPQVFLITSRGRTRLGEDEINMLDWAWIKHVDLMINKSPWRMDDGSSGYTAYLSKMYVTIEEDELDLKYADIPEVADVVIEEEPLPDSHWETR
;
A
#
# COMPACT_ATOMS: atom_id res chain seq x y z
N MET A 1 -3.81 2.72 -16.80
CA MET A 1 -2.41 2.84 -16.29
C MET A 1 -1.57 3.62 -17.29
N GLN A 2 -0.79 4.61 -16.84
CA GLN A 2 0.14 5.39 -17.66
C GLN A 2 1.53 5.30 -17.02
N TYR A 3 2.58 5.37 -17.84
CA TYR A 3 3.96 5.27 -17.40
C TYR A 3 4.82 6.33 -18.05
N ASP A 4 5.66 6.98 -17.27
CA ASP A 4 6.71 7.90 -17.71
C ASP A 4 7.99 7.64 -16.94
N PHE A 5 9.15 7.81 -17.59
CA PHE A 5 10.45 7.62 -16.96
C PHE A 5 11.39 8.78 -17.27
N THR A 6 11.94 9.36 -16.21
CA THR A 6 12.96 10.39 -16.29
C THR A 6 14.30 9.81 -15.86
N PRO A 7 15.21 9.49 -16.79
CA PRO A 7 16.53 8.95 -16.48
C PRO A 7 17.44 9.99 -15.81
N ARG A 8 18.30 9.53 -14.91
CA ARG A 8 19.34 10.33 -14.24
C ARG A 8 20.64 9.50 -14.12
N GLY A 9 21.37 9.37 -15.21
CA GLY A 9 22.50 8.45 -15.32
C GLY A 9 22.06 7.00 -15.19
N ASP A 10 22.66 6.25 -14.26
CA ASP A 10 22.29 4.87 -13.91
C ASP A 10 21.04 4.78 -12.98
N ARG A 11 20.51 5.92 -12.56
CA ARG A 11 19.32 6.08 -11.75
C ARG A 11 18.18 6.65 -12.58
N GLY A 12 17.05 6.91 -11.96
CA GLY A 12 15.93 7.60 -12.58
C GLY A 12 14.70 7.57 -11.70
N VAL A 13 13.68 8.28 -12.15
CA VAL A 13 12.36 8.33 -11.49
C VAL A 13 11.32 7.87 -12.49
N ALA A 14 10.57 6.84 -12.12
CA ALA A 14 9.41 6.39 -12.84
C ALA A 14 8.14 6.94 -12.19
N THR A 15 7.21 7.42 -13.00
CA THR A 15 5.85 7.76 -12.58
C THR A 15 4.90 6.75 -13.19
N ILE A 16 4.03 6.15 -12.38
CA ILE A 16 2.99 5.24 -12.81
C ILE A 16 1.67 5.76 -12.27
N GLU A 17 0.83 6.22 -13.17
CA GLU A 17 -0.52 6.68 -12.84
C GLU A 17 -1.51 5.53 -12.99
N ASP A 18 -2.54 5.54 -12.16
CA ASP A 18 -3.57 4.50 -12.12
C ASP A 18 -2.99 3.09 -11.94
N ALA A 19 -2.07 2.98 -10.99
CA ALA A 19 -1.38 1.73 -10.67
C ALA A 19 -2.29 0.73 -9.95
N ARG A 20 -2.02 -0.55 -10.15
CA ARG A 20 -2.71 -1.65 -9.44
C ARG A 20 -1.74 -2.29 -8.44
N LEU A 21 -2.08 -2.24 -7.16
CA LEU A 21 -1.25 -2.81 -6.09
C LEU A 21 -1.66 -4.24 -5.75
N GLY A 22 -0.67 -5.08 -5.53
CA GLY A 22 -0.85 -6.43 -5.01
C GLY A 22 0.30 -6.85 -4.10
N PHE A 23 0.18 -8.01 -3.47
CA PHE A 23 1.17 -8.55 -2.54
C PHE A 23 1.64 -7.52 -1.51
N ARG A 24 0.67 -6.73 -0.99
CA ARG A 24 0.92 -5.61 -0.08
C ARG A 24 1.46 -6.10 1.25
N ASN A 25 2.55 -5.50 1.72
CA ASN A 25 3.16 -5.69 3.03
C ASN A 25 3.70 -4.35 3.55
N PHE A 26 2.81 -3.39 3.72
CA PHE A 26 3.15 -2.07 4.27
C PHE A 26 3.43 -2.11 5.78
N SER A 27 2.88 -3.10 6.48
CA SER A 27 3.18 -3.36 7.89
C SER A 27 4.61 -3.86 8.12
N GLY A 28 5.26 -4.43 7.09
CA GLY A 28 6.56 -5.08 7.24
C GLY A 28 6.49 -6.40 8.01
N THR A 29 5.34 -7.07 8.02
CA THR A 29 5.17 -8.34 8.70
C THR A 29 6.03 -9.42 8.09
N ARG A 30 6.68 -10.23 8.94
CA ARG A 30 7.47 -11.37 8.51
C ARG A 30 6.62 -12.40 7.80
N SER A 31 7.13 -12.91 6.67
CA SER A 31 6.54 -13.99 5.91
C SER A 31 7.62 -14.92 5.35
N MET A 32 7.21 -15.94 4.61
CA MET A 32 8.15 -16.80 3.88
C MET A 32 9.06 -16.00 2.91
N TYR A 33 8.57 -14.87 2.39
CA TYR A 33 9.25 -14.06 1.38
C TYR A 33 9.81 -12.73 1.90
N ASN A 34 9.46 -12.34 3.13
CA ASN A 34 9.83 -11.05 3.72
C ASN A 34 10.41 -11.22 5.12
N ARG A 35 11.50 -10.51 5.40
CA ARG A 35 12.02 -10.37 6.76
C ARG A 35 11.13 -9.41 7.55
N GLU A 36 11.17 -9.52 8.88
CA GLU A 36 10.56 -8.54 9.77
C GLU A 36 11.04 -7.12 9.46
N GLY A 37 10.13 -6.19 9.31
CA GLY A 37 10.42 -4.79 8.99
C GLY A 37 10.60 -4.47 7.50
N ASP A 38 10.70 -5.48 6.63
CA ASP A 38 10.79 -5.27 5.18
C ASP A 38 9.41 -4.93 4.60
N ARG A 39 9.17 -3.64 4.34
CA ARG A 39 7.93 -3.15 3.72
C ARG A 39 8.06 -3.16 2.21
N ASN A 40 7.07 -3.70 1.54
CA ASN A 40 7.03 -3.78 0.08
C ASN A 40 5.60 -4.02 -0.45
N PHE A 41 5.46 -3.85 -1.75
CA PHE A 41 4.29 -4.25 -2.50
C PHE A 41 4.68 -4.58 -3.95
N ALA A 42 3.78 -5.17 -4.71
CA ALA A 42 3.91 -5.35 -6.14
C ALA A 42 3.02 -4.35 -6.87
N CYS A 43 3.55 -3.70 -7.90
CA CYS A 43 2.75 -2.98 -8.89
C CYS A 43 2.46 -3.95 -10.03
N PHE A 44 1.19 -4.32 -10.23
CA PHE A 44 0.76 -5.16 -11.34
C PHE A 44 0.75 -4.35 -12.63
N LEU A 45 1.24 -4.93 -13.70
CA LEU A 45 1.56 -4.23 -14.94
C LEU A 45 0.76 -4.79 -16.12
N ASP A 46 0.37 -3.88 -17.00
CA ASP A 46 -0.05 -4.24 -18.34
C ASP A 46 1.20 -4.62 -19.18
N PRO A 47 1.11 -5.53 -20.16
CA PRO A 47 2.27 -6.00 -20.92
C PRO A 47 3.11 -4.87 -21.54
N ALA A 48 2.49 -3.88 -22.15
CA ALA A 48 3.18 -2.75 -22.77
C ALA A 48 3.99 -1.92 -21.76
N ILE A 49 3.47 -1.74 -20.55
CA ILE A 49 4.17 -1.02 -19.46
C ILE A 49 5.29 -1.88 -18.89
N ALA A 50 5.07 -3.19 -18.77
CA ALA A 50 6.10 -4.12 -18.33
C ALA A 50 7.31 -4.12 -19.27
N ASP A 51 7.07 -4.09 -20.58
CA ASP A 51 8.11 -3.99 -21.62
C ASP A 51 8.88 -2.66 -21.50
N SER A 52 8.17 -1.55 -21.34
CA SER A 52 8.79 -0.23 -21.16
C SER A 52 9.63 -0.16 -19.90
N LEU A 53 9.12 -0.62 -18.76
CA LEU A 53 9.86 -0.68 -17.49
C LEU A 53 11.11 -1.57 -17.59
N SER A 54 11.00 -2.71 -18.29
CA SER A 54 12.12 -3.61 -18.53
C SER A 54 13.19 -2.94 -19.42
N ALA A 55 12.78 -2.24 -20.47
CA ALA A 55 13.69 -1.47 -21.33
C ALA A 55 14.42 -0.37 -20.57
N ASP A 56 13.75 0.28 -19.60
CA ASP A 56 14.34 1.28 -18.70
C ASP A 56 15.17 0.65 -17.57
N GLY A 57 15.31 -0.68 -17.55
CA GLY A 57 16.18 -1.43 -16.66
C GLY A 57 15.58 -1.75 -15.28
N PHE A 58 14.27 -1.64 -15.12
CA PHE A 58 13.60 -2.12 -13.90
C PHE A 58 13.50 -3.64 -13.87
N ASN A 59 13.53 -4.21 -12.68
CA ASN A 59 13.44 -5.66 -12.46
C ASN A 59 11.97 -6.14 -12.47
N VAL A 60 11.35 -6.13 -13.64
CA VAL A 60 10.00 -6.68 -13.82
C VAL A 60 10.03 -8.19 -13.62
N LYS A 61 9.05 -8.70 -12.91
CA LYS A 61 8.91 -10.12 -12.60
C LYS A 61 7.66 -10.70 -13.24
N VAL A 62 7.75 -12.00 -13.51
CA VAL A 62 6.65 -12.80 -14.08
C VAL A 62 6.31 -13.90 -13.09
N LYS A 63 5.05 -13.95 -12.66
CA LYS A 63 4.52 -15.06 -11.87
C LYS A 63 3.67 -15.93 -12.78
N GLN A 64 4.10 -17.16 -13.03
CA GLN A 64 3.34 -18.13 -13.79
C GLN A 64 2.11 -18.61 -13.04
N PRO A 65 0.99 -18.85 -13.72
CA PRO A 65 -0.18 -19.45 -13.11
C PRO A 65 0.17 -20.84 -12.56
N LYS A 66 -0.38 -21.19 -11.41
CA LYS A 66 -0.24 -22.55 -10.89
C LYS A 66 -1.30 -23.45 -11.53
N PRO A 67 -1.00 -24.74 -11.76
CA PRO A 67 -2.02 -25.69 -12.20
C PRO A 67 -3.22 -25.69 -11.23
N GLY A 68 -4.42 -25.46 -11.77
CA GLY A 68 -5.65 -25.38 -10.98
C GLY A 68 -5.92 -24.03 -10.30
N SER A 69 -5.16 -22.96 -10.64
CA SER A 69 -5.52 -21.59 -10.27
C SER A 69 -6.61 -21.04 -11.17
N ASP A 70 -7.43 -20.12 -10.64
CA ASP A 70 -8.48 -19.42 -11.40
C ASP A 70 -7.91 -18.42 -12.45
N TYR A 71 -6.58 -18.32 -12.56
CA TYR A 71 -5.87 -17.42 -13.45
C TYR A 71 -5.12 -18.23 -14.49
N ASP A 72 -5.48 -18.06 -15.77
CA ASP A 72 -4.83 -18.73 -16.91
C ASP A 72 -3.65 -17.94 -17.47
N GLU A 73 -3.50 -16.66 -17.09
CA GLU A 73 -2.48 -15.76 -17.62
C GLU A 73 -1.35 -15.51 -16.62
N ALA A 74 -0.13 -15.31 -17.16
CA ALA A 74 1.01 -14.91 -16.35
C ALA A 74 0.84 -13.48 -15.80
N LEU A 75 1.11 -13.29 -14.52
CA LEU A 75 1.04 -12.01 -13.85
C LEU A 75 2.37 -11.27 -13.94
N LEU A 76 2.38 -10.13 -14.61
CA LEU A 76 3.53 -9.23 -14.70
C LEU A 76 3.49 -8.22 -13.54
N TYR A 77 4.59 -8.04 -12.85
CA TYR A 77 4.64 -7.10 -11.72
C TYR A 77 6.03 -6.54 -11.48
N LEU A 78 6.08 -5.33 -10.94
CA LEU A 78 7.29 -4.69 -10.42
C LEU A 78 7.26 -4.74 -8.89
N PRO A 79 8.24 -5.42 -8.24
CA PRO A 79 8.41 -5.33 -6.79
C PRO A 79 8.91 -3.94 -6.40
N VAL A 80 8.23 -3.28 -5.48
CA VAL A 80 8.59 -1.95 -4.96
C VAL A 80 8.85 -2.03 -3.47
N LYS A 81 10.02 -1.56 -3.03
CA LYS A 81 10.38 -1.47 -1.61
C LYS A 81 9.96 -0.13 -1.03
N VAL A 82 9.52 -0.17 0.22
CA VAL A 82 9.14 1.01 1.01
C VAL A 82 10.11 1.14 2.18
N ARG A 83 10.94 2.19 2.19
CA ARG A 83 11.99 2.34 3.20
C ARG A 83 11.92 3.70 3.87
N PHE A 84 11.35 3.74 5.08
CA PHE A 84 11.24 4.98 5.86
C PHE A 84 12.59 5.40 6.50
N GLN A 85 13.47 4.44 6.82
CA GLN A 85 14.78 4.70 7.42
C GLN A 85 15.84 5.13 6.39
N SER A 86 15.43 5.78 5.32
CA SER A 86 16.33 6.34 4.31
C SER A 86 16.55 7.84 4.57
N LYS A 87 17.62 8.41 3.97
CA LYS A 87 17.87 9.87 4.02
C LYS A 87 16.69 10.68 3.47
N VAL A 88 15.97 10.13 2.50
CA VAL A 88 14.77 10.73 1.91
C VAL A 88 13.67 9.66 2.01
N PRO A 89 12.89 9.66 3.09
CA PRO A 89 11.80 8.70 3.27
C PRO A 89 10.69 8.92 2.24
N PRO A 90 9.92 7.87 1.92
CA PRO A 90 8.81 7.99 1.00
C PRO A 90 7.72 8.93 1.55
N GLN A 91 7.06 9.62 0.64
CA GLN A 91 5.89 10.45 0.94
C GLN A 91 4.63 9.72 0.50
N VAL A 92 3.81 9.30 1.44
CA VAL A 92 2.55 8.61 1.16
C VAL A 92 1.40 9.50 1.58
N PHE A 93 0.48 9.74 0.66
CA PHE A 93 -0.70 10.57 0.89
C PHE A 93 -1.97 9.75 0.69
N LEU A 94 -2.77 9.70 1.73
CA LEU A 94 -4.12 9.18 1.68
C LEU A 94 -5.05 10.27 1.20
N ILE A 95 -5.84 9.97 0.18
CA ILE A 95 -6.85 10.87 -0.39
C ILE A 95 -8.23 10.35 -0.02
N THR A 96 -9.00 11.19 0.63
CA THR A 96 -10.38 10.92 1.03
C THR A 96 -11.26 12.10 0.61
N SER A 97 -12.58 11.98 0.79
CA SER A 97 -13.54 13.06 0.56
C SER A 97 -13.25 14.29 1.43
N ARG A 98 -12.61 14.10 2.59
CA ARG A 98 -12.24 15.17 3.54
C ARG A 98 -10.94 15.87 3.21
N GLY A 99 -10.16 15.34 2.26
CA GLY A 99 -8.90 15.92 1.83
C GLY A 99 -7.73 14.96 1.79
N ARG A 100 -6.54 15.50 1.96
CA ARG A 100 -5.28 14.77 1.86
C ARG A 100 -4.59 14.66 3.21
N THR A 101 -4.27 13.45 3.64
CA THR A 101 -3.53 13.17 4.86
C THR A 101 -2.21 12.47 4.51
N ARG A 102 -1.10 12.91 5.09
CA ARG A 102 0.18 12.21 4.96
C ARG A 102 0.24 11.06 5.95
N LEU A 103 0.51 9.85 5.44
CA LEU A 103 0.73 8.66 6.26
C LEU A 103 2.21 8.54 6.62
N GLY A 104 2.49 8.37 7.89
CA GLY A 104 3.81 8.04 8.40
C GLY A 104 4.07 6.54 8.44
N GLU A 105 5.21 6.17 9.04
CA GLU A 105 5.62 4.76 9.16
C GLU A 105 4.64 3.92 9.98
N ASP A 106 4.03 4.53 11.00
CA ASP A 106 3.13 3.84 11.93
C ASP A 106 1.71 3.70 11.37
N GLU A 107 1.31 4.58 10.44
CA GLU A 107 -0.04 4.57 9.87
C GLU A 107 -0.14 3.84 8.52
N ILE A 108 0.99 3.66 7.82
CA ILE A 108 0.97 3.10 6.45
C ILE A 108 0.46 1.65 6.39
N ASN A 109 0.51 0.92 7.51
CA ASN A 109 0.03 -0.46 7.62
C ASN A 109 -1.46 -0.61 7.27
N MET A 110 -2.26 0.46 7.42
CA MET A 110 -3.67 0.44 7.02
C MET A 110 -3.85 0.09 5.53
N LEU A 111 -2.87 0.40 4.70
CA LEU A 111 -2.94 0.12 3.26
C LEU A 111 -2.84 -1.38 2.93
N ASP A 112 -2.48 -2.24 3.86
CA ASP A 112 -2.50 -3.70 3.66
C ASP A 112 -3.93 -4.22 3.49
N TRP A 113 -4.91 -3.56 4.12
CA TRP A 113 -6.31 -3.98 4.17
C TRP A 113 -7.28 -3.03 3.48
N ALA A 114 -6.84 -1.81 3.19
CA ALA A 114 -7.69 -0.80 2.58
C ALA A 114 -8.23 -1.22 1.20
N TRP A 115 -9.49 -0.89 0.93
CA TRP A 115 -10.07 -0.96 -0.42
C TRP A 115 -9.59 0.23 -1.23
N ILE A 116 -8.66 -0.03 -2.14
CA ILE A 116 -8.00 1.02 -2.93
C ILE A 116 -8.77 1.23 -4.23
N LYS A 117 -9.17 2.48 -4.48
CA LYS A 117 -9.80 2.91 -5.73
C LYS A 117 -8.77 3.35 -6.77
N HIS A 118 -7.78 4.13 -6.35
CA HIS A 118 -6.83 4.81 -7.24
C HIS A 118 -5.46 4.91 -6.59
N VAL A 119 -4.41 4.71 -7.35
CA VAL A 119 -3.03 4.91 -6.88
C VAL A 119 -2.18 5.51 -7.98
N ASP A 120 -1.47 6.59 -7.63
CA ASP A 120 -0.40 7.15 -8.45
C ASP A 120 0.93 7.03 -7.72
N LEU A 121 1.95 6.52 -8.41
CA LEU A 121 3.25 6.18 -7.85
C LEU A 121 4.38 6.99 -8.49
N MET A 122 5.33 7.43 -7.68
CA MET A 122 6.67 7.80 -8.12
C MET A 122 7.68 6.84 -7.50
N ILE A 123 8.51 6.25 -8.32
CA ILE A 123 9.44 5.18 -7.95
C ILE A 123 10.85 5.58 -8.36
N ASN A 124 11.79 5.48 -7.42
CA ASN A 124 13.21 5.68 -7.69
C ASN A 124 13.84 4.37 -8.15
N LYS A 125 14.50 4.39 -9.30
CA LYS A 125 15.39 3.34 -9.77
C LYS A 125 16.75 3.49 -9.10
N SER A 126 17.20 2.49 -8.35
CA SER A 126 18.44 2.53 -7.60
C SER A 126 19.34 1.34 -7.96
N PRO A 127 20.54 1.58 -8.49
CA PRO A 127 21.49 0.51 -8.81
C PRO A 127 22.05 -0.10 -7.54
N TRP A 128 22.36 -1.39 -7.59
CA TRP A 128 23.14 -2.10 -6.60
C TRP A 128 24.19 -2.97 -7.28
N ARG A 129 25.30 -3.19 -6.58
CA ARG A 129 26.37 -4.10 -6.98
C ARG A 129 26.86 -4.86 -5.76
N MET A 130 27.11 -6.14 -5.93
CA MET A 130 27.69 -7.01 -4.92
C MET A 130 29.16 -7.29 -5.20
N ASP A 131 29.89 -7.75 -4.18
CA ASP A 131 31.33 -8.06 -4.27
C ASP A 131 31.62 -9.25 -5.21
N ASP A 132 30.63 -10.11 -5.44
CA ASP A 132 30.70 -11.22 -6.41
C ASP A 132 30.57 -10.79 -7.88
N GLY A 133 30.43 -9.46 -8.12
CA GLY A 133 30.26 -8.88 -9.44
C GLY A 133 28.81 -8.84 -9.95
N SER A 134 27.85 -9.41 -9.21
CA SER A 134 26.44 -9.29 -9.55
C SER A 134 25.95 -7.86 -9.36
N SER A 135 25.03 -7.42 -10.21
CA SER A 135 24.45 -6.08 -10.16
C SER A 135 23.03 -6.08 -10.68
N GLY A 136 22.28 -5.04 -10.33
CA GLY A 136 20.92 -4.87 -10.80
C GLY A 136 20.32 -3.56 -10.29
N TYR A 137 19.01 -3.47 -10.36
CA TYR A 137 18.27 -2.31 -9.91
C TYR A 137 17.17 -2.71 -8.95
N THR A 138 16.95 -1.86 -7.95
CA THR A 138 15.81 -1.96 -7.02
C THR A 138 14.91 -0.75 -7.20
N ALA A 139 13.61 -0.98 -7.25
CA ALA A 139 12.58 0.03 -7.23
C ALA A 139 12.24 0.41 -5.79
N TYR A 140 12.41 1.68 -5.43
CA TYR A 140 12.01 2.23 -4.12
C TYR A 140 10.89 3.22 -4.27
N LEU A 141 9.87 3.12 -3.44
CA LEU A 141 8.81 4.10 -3.37
C LEU A 141 9.39 5.47 -2.99
N SER A 142 9.12 6.48 -3.79
CA SER A 142 9.46 7.89 -3.54
C SER A 142 8.24 8.65 -3.07
N LYS A 143 7.14 8.54 -3.80
CA LYS A 143 5.88 9.19 -3.47
C LYS A 143 4.71 8.31 -3.91
N MET A 144 3.62 8.36 -3.14
CA MET A 144 2.38 7.67 -3.48
C MET A 144 1.19 8.54 -3.09
N TYR A 145 0.23 8.63 -3.99
CA TYR A 145 -1.10 9.13 -3.71
C TYR A 145 -2.07 7.96 -3.81
N VAL A 146 -2.80 7.69 -2.73
CA VAL A 146 -3.73 6.58 -2.68
C VAL A 146 -5.11 7.06 -2.30
N THR A 147 -6.10 6.78 -3.15
CA THR A 147 -7.52 7.03 -2.88
C THR A 147 -8.15 5.72 -2.45
N ILE A 148 -8.77 5.71 -1.29
CA ILE A 148 -9.47 4.55 -0.76
C ILE A 148 -10.98 4.66 -0.96
N GLU A 149 -11.65 3.52 -0.91
CA GLU A 149 -13.09 3.47 -0.80
C GLU A 149 -13.49 3.86 0.62
N GLU A 150 -14.41 4.81 0.74
CA GLU A 150 -14.97 5.27 2.01
C GLU A 150 -16.35 4.68 2.16
N ASP A 151 -16.72 4.32 3.39
CA ASP A 151 -18.08 3.87 3.70
C ASP A 151 -19.05 5.04 3.53
N GLU A 152 -20.12 4.81 2.77
CA GLU A 152 -21.16 5.84 2.54
C GLU A 152 -21.87 6.26 3.84
N LEU A 153 -21.98 5.34 4.79
CA LEU A 153 -22.57 5.64 6.10
C LEU A 153 -21.62 6.47 6.94
N ASP A 154 -20.33 6.16 6.94
CA ASP A 154 -19.32 6.97 7.62
C ASP A 154 -19.27 8.39 7.05
N LEU A 155 -19.41 8.54 5.74
CA LEU A 155 -19.50 9.85 5.09
C LEU A 155 -20.76 10.62 5.51
N LYS A 156 -21.90 9.93 5.56
CA LYS A 156 -23.19 10.52 5.92
C LYS A 156 -23.20 11.05 7.36
N TYR A 157 -22.53 10.35 8.28
CA TYR A 157 -22.51 10.67 9.71
C TYR A 157 -21.23 11.39 10.16
N ALA A 158 -20.33 11.70 9.23
CA ALA A 158 -19.04 12.31 9.50
C ALA A 158 -19.10 13.64 10.26
N ASP A 159 -20.17 14.45 10.04
CA ASP A 159 -20.35 15.75 10.67
C ASP A 159 -21.04 15.67 12.04
N ILE A 160 -21.42 14.47 12.47
CA ILE A 160 -21.99 14.25 13.80
C ILE A 160 -20.84 14.02 14.77
N PRO A 161 -20.63 14.91 15.78
CA PRO A 161 -19.55 14.71 16.74
C PRO A 161 -19.77 13.43 17.56
N GLU A 162 -18.70 12.64 17.73
CA GLU A 162 -18.71 11.53 18.69
C GLU A 162 -18.92 12.12 20.09
N VAL A 163 -20.02 11.73 20.73
CA VAL A 163 -20.23 12.01 22.14
C VAL A 163 -19.42 10.96 22.91
N ALA A 164 -18.38 11.39 23.62
CA ALA A 164 -17.64 10.52 24.51
C ALA A 164 -18.62 9.80 25.46
N ASP A 165 -18.39 8.51 25.63
CA ASP A 165 -19.21 7.55 26.35
C ASP A 165 -20.10 8.18 27.44
N VAL A 166 -21.41 8.21 27.17
CA VAL A 166 -22.38 8.48 28.22
C VAL A 166 -22.30 7.30 29.16
N VAL A 167 -21.67 7.48 30.32
CA VAL A 167 -21.78 6.54 31.44
C VAL A 167 -23.27 6.49 31.78
N ILE A 168 -23.97 5.49 31.28
CA ILE A 168 -25.32 5.19 31.74
C ILE A 168 -25.13 4.67 33.15
N GLU A 169 -25.29 5.55 34.16
CA GLU A 169 -25.50 5.08 35.51
C GLU A 169 -26.79 4.28 35.51
N GLU A 170 -26.66 2.96 35.58
CA GLU A 170 -27.80 2.06 35.82
C GLU A 170 -28.37 2.46 37.20
N GLU A 171 -29.53 3.07 37.18
CA GLU A 171 -30.29 3.24 38.42
C GLU A 171 -30.57 1.83 38.99
N PRO A 172 -30.25 1.58 40.28
CA PRO A 172 -30.52 0.28 40.89
C PRO A 172 -32.03 0.05 40.85
N LEU A 173 -32.41 -1.09 40.30
CA LEU A 173 -33.80 -1.55 40.26
C LEU A 173 -34.35 -1.55 41.69
N PRO A 174 -35.56 -1.03 41.95
CA PRO A 174 -36.14 -1.04 43.28
C PRO A 174 -36.36 -2.51 43.71
N ASP A 175 -35.89 -2.80 44.95
CA ASP A 175 -36.05 -4.11 45.56
C ASP A 175 -37.53 -4.55 45.53
N SER A 176 -37.82 -5.57 44.74
CA SER A 176 -39.12 -6.23 44.73
C SER A 176 -39.24 -7.08 46.00
N HIS A 177 -39.80 -6.49 47.06
CA HIS A 177 -40.27 -7.25 48.22
C HIS A 177 -41.48 -8.12 47.82
N TRP A 178 -41.20 -9.36 47.49
CA TRP A 178 -42.24 -10.40 47.46
C TRP A 178 -42.36 -10.96 48.89
N GLU A 179 -43.19 -10.38 49.72
CA GLU A 179 -43.62 -11.03 50.93
C GLU A 179 -44.57 -12.18 50.55
N THR A 180 -44.06 -13.40 50.76
CA THR A 180 -44.88 -14.63 50.79
C THR A 180 -45.76 -14.63 52.01
N ARG A 181 -47.07 -14.70 51.82
CA ARG A 181 -48.03 -15.18 52.78
C ARG A 181 -48.36 -16.65 52.51
#